data_6e23c6074e6c2a9964a89f5b2bdcb12e
#
_entry.id   6e23c6074e6c2a9964a89f5b2bdcb12e
#
_cell.length_a   1.000
_cell.length_b   1.000
_cell.length_c   1.000
_cell.angle_alpha   90.00
_cell.angle_beta   90.00
_cell.angle_gamma   90.00
#
_symmetry.space_group_name_H-M   'P 1'
#
loop_
_entity.id
_entity.type
_entity.pdbx_description
1 polymer ?
#
loop_
_entity_poly.entity_id
_entity_poly.type
_entity_poly.pdbx_seq_one_letter_code
_entity_poly.pdbx_strand_id
1 'polypeptide(L)'
;GKTVPAFWGKEDWQAIWIGGIVIVIACIAVLTKAFDFSAVKFATWTLGENLSEAAAAKVVPLGEQLGAWVFWRKFLVTFITLGALFTIGVKLQGGSVRKYVPAIIGLFVIALVVRLISAEYTLNRYLEWAFWALLVGLLISNTVGVPNWLKPAIKTEFYIKTGLVVMGFSVLFSNIAKFGLYGLGIAWIVTPIVILFMWWFGTKVLKIGNKPLVITMATATSVCGTSAAIATAAASNAKKNDLSITVSISIIFTIIMMVLEPVIIKACGMSQIMGGSLIGGTVDSTGAVVVAGTALGPEAQQAAVLVKSIQNILIGFIAFFVAVFFATKVDNTGAKVGAGEIWYRFPKFILGFFLASMVASFLIQPLCGADQVGAINKVLDQYKNWAFVLAFTSIGLDTNFKEIVKQMQGGKVLWLYIIGQSFNIVLTFFAVWLLLSGNFFPIPTLD
;
A
#
# COMPACT_ATOMS: atom_id res chain seq x y z
N GLY A 1 0.44 -30.50 15.32
CA GLY A 1 1.46 -29.48 15.38
C GLY A 1 0.98 -28.31 16.20
N LYS A 2 1.81 -27.75 17.08
CA LYS A 2 1.47 -26.56 17.87
C LYS A 2 1.10 -25.42 16.93
N THR A 3 -0.13 -24.88 17.04
CA THR A 3 -0.55 -23.71 16.28
C THR A 3 0.28 -22.51 16.74
N VAL A 4 1.01 -21.90 15.82
CA VAL A 4 1.78 -20.67 16.11
C VAL A 4 0.81 -19.56 16.52
N PRO A 5 1.01 -18.87 17.67
CA PRO A 5 0.15 -17.75 18.06
C PRO A 5 0.02 -16.70 16.96
N ALA A 6 -1.13 -16.05 16.86
CA ALA A 6 -1.43 -15.08 15.80
C ALA A 6 -0.38 -13.96 15.69
N PHE A 7 0.16 -13.51 16.82
CA PHE A 7 1.22 -12.49 16.87
C PHE A 7 2.47 -12.87 16.08
N TRP A 8 2.85 -14.15 16.07
CA TRP A 8 4.02 -14.63 15.36
C TRP A 8 3.71 -15.16 13.96
N GLY A 9 2.48 -15.69 13.75
CA GLY A 9 2.12 -16.40 12.53
C GLY A 9 1.32 -15.59 11.51
N LYS A 10 0.68 -14.48 11.91
CA LYS A 10 -0.11 -13.65 11.00
C LYS A 10 0.70 -12.47 10.45
N GLU A 11 0.58 -12.24 9.17
CA GLU A 11 1.31 -11.23 8.40
C GLU A 11 1.17 -9.81 8.96
N ASP A 12 -0.03 -9.39 9.34
CA ASP A 12 -0.28 -8.07 9.94
C ASP A 12 0.52 -7.83 11.22
N TRP A 13 0.57 -8.83 12.11
CA TRP A 13 1.36 -8.75 13.32
C TRP A 13 2.86 -8.81 13.05
N GLN A 14 3.25 -9.61 12.05
CA GLN A 14 4.64 -9.68 11.63
C GLN A 14 5.14 -8.35 11.07
N ALA A 15 4.32 -7.65 10.29
CA ALA A 15 4.65 -6.32 9.81
C ALA A 15 4.96 -5.34 10.97
N ILE A 16 4.23 -5.46 12.09
CA ILE A 16 4.46 -4.64 13.28
C ILE A 16 5.82 -4.93 13.92
N TRP A 17 6.13 -6.20 14.21
CA TRP A 17 7.38 -6.50 14.91
C TRP A 17 8.59 -6.44 13.96
N ILE A 18 8.47 -6.78 12.67
CA ILE A 18 9.56 -6.60 11.68
C ILE A 18 9.85 -5.11 11.50
N GLY A 19 8.83 -4.29 11.24
CA GLY A 19 8.98 -2.85 11.15
C GLY A 19 9.54 -2.24 12.44
N GLY A 20 9.07 -2.71 13.59
CA GLY A 20 9.56 -2.32 14.91
C GLY A 20 11.04 -2.65 15.12
N ILE A 21 11.51 -3.83 14.71
CA ILE A 21 12.93 -4.21 14.78
C ILE A 21 13.77 -3.27 13.91
N VAL A 22 13.35 -2.99 12.68
CA VAL A 22 14.06 -2.05 11.81
C VAL A 22 14.14 -0.66 12.44
N ILE A 23 13.06 -0.16 13.03
CA ILE A 23 13.03 1.13 13.76
C ILE A 23 14.00 1.12 14.93
N VAL A 24 13.99 0.09 15.76
CA VAL A 24 14.88 -0.02 16.94
C VAL A 24 16.34 -0.05 16.51
N ILE A 25 16.69 -0.84 15.51
CA ILE A 25 18.07 -0.90 14.98
C ILE A 25 18.50 0.48 14.45
N ALA A 26 17.64 1.17 13.69
CA ALA A 26 17.93 2.50 13.18
C ALA A 26 18.13 3.51 14.32
N CYS A 27 17.29 3.49 15.36
CA CYS A 27 17.44 4.33 16.53
C CYS A 27 18.80 4.08 17.24
N ILE A 28 19.14 2.81 17.48
CA ILE A 28 20.42 2.44 18.12
C ILE A 28 21.58 2.92 17.26
N ALA A 29 21.57 2.64 15.95
CA ALA A 29 22.66 3.02 15.05
C ALA A 29 22.90 4.53 15.00
N VAL A 30 21.83 5.32 14.89
CA VAL A 30 21.93 6.79 14.79
C VAL A 30 22.30 7.42 16.12
N LEU A 31 21.66 7.00 17.22
CA LEU A 31 21.88 7.63 18.54
C LEU A 31 23.23 7.27 19.15
N THR A 32 23.68 6.02 18.97
CA THR A 32 24.98 5.57 19.52
C THR A 32 26.14 5.82 18.58
N LYS A 33 25.89 5.99 17.29
CA LYS A 33 26.91 6.05 16.20
C LYS A 33 27.85 4.84 16.20
N ALA A 34 27.42 3.71 16.76
CA ALA A 34 28.23 2.51 16.90
C ALA A 34 28.45 1.79 15.57
N PHE A 35 27.52 1.91 14.64
CA PHE A 35 27.59 1.30 13.31
C PHE A 35 26.74 2.07 12.30
N ASP A 36 27.07 1.91 11.02
CA ASP A 36 26.29 2.49 9.91
C ASP A 36 25.20 1.51 9.47
N PHE A 37 23.96 1.88 9.72
CA PHE A 37 22.75 1.12 9.32
C PHE A 37 22.09 1.70 8.06
N SER A 38 22.78 2.58 7.33
CA SER A 38 22.22 3.15 6.09
C SER A 38 21.97 2.07 5.06
N ALA A 39 20.77 2.07 4.46
CA ALA A 39 20.47 1.18 3.37
C ALA A 39 21.14 1.65 2.06
N VAL A 40 21.28 0.75 1.10
CA VAL A 40 21.84 1.07 -0.20
C VAL A 40 20.91 2.00 -0.99
N LYS A 41 21.49 3.00 -1.63
CA LYS A 41 20.80 3.93 -2.52
C LYS A 41 21.72 4.23 -3.71
N PHE A 42 21.17 4.18 -4.92
CA PHE A 42 21.87 4.72 -6.08
C PHE A 42 21.84 6.25 -6.05
N ALA A 43 22.99 6.87 -6.25
CA ALA A 43 23.02 8.27 -6.63
C ALA A 43 22.56 8.40 -8.09
N THR A 44 22.11 9.59 -8.48
CA THR A 44 21.71 9.85 -9.87
C THR A 44 22.89 9.61 -10.80
N TRP A 45 22.68 8.85 -11.86
CA TRP A 45 23.65 8.56 -12.92
C TRP A 45 23.02 8.83 -14.28
N THR A 46 23.81 8.85 -15.35
CA THR A 46 23.30 9.09 -16.70
C THR A 46 24.09 8.34 -17.76
N LEU A 47 23.40 8.02 -18.84
CA LEU A 47 24.02 7.55 -20.10
C LEU A 47 24.25 8.71 -21.08
N GLY A 48 23.68 9.89 -20.81
CA GLY A 48 23.76 11.05 -21.71
C GLY A 48 25.03 11.87 -21.50
N GLU A 49 25.60 12.36 -22.60
CA GLU A 49 26.82 13.19 -22.60
C GLU A 49 26.52 14.70 -22.50
N ASN A 50 25.31 15.13 -22.88
CA ASN A 50 24.91 16.55 -22.93
C ASN A 50 24.05 16.96 -21.72
N LEU A 51 24.67 17.16 -20.58
CA LEU A 51 24.03 17.66 -19.38
C LEU A 51 24.29 19.17 -19.21
N SER A 52 23.29 19.89 -18.68
CA SER A 52 23.55 21.24 -18.16
C SER A 52 24.53 21.18 -16.98
N GLU A 53 25.31 22.24 -16.74
CA GLU A 53 26.26 22.28 -15.61
C GLU A 53 25.60 21.94 -14.27
N ALA A 54 24.38 22.43 -14.04
CA ALA A 54 23.60 22.14 -12.83
C ALA A 54 23.15 20.67 -12.72
N ALA A 55 22.97 19.99 -13.84
CA ALA A 55 22.65 18.56 -13.88
C ALA A 55 23.91 17.70 -13.72
N ALA A 56 25.01 18.09 -14.36
CA ALA A 56 26.29 17.42 -14.27
C ALA A 56 26.83 17.39 -12.83
N ALA A 57 26.62 18.45 -12.06
CA ALA A 57 27.00 18.52 -10.64
C ALA A 57 26.28 17.53 -9.73
N LYS A 58 25.15 16.95 -10.17
CA LYS A 58 24.32 16.00 -9.40
C LYS A 58 24.52 14.55 -9.79
N VAL A 59 25.25 14.31 -10.86
CA VAL A 59 25.44 12.97 -11.44
C VAL A 59 26.75 12.35 -10.93
N VAL A 60 26.64 11.12 -10.43
CA VAL A 60 27.81 10.31 -10.04
C VAL A 60 27.93 9.16 -11.04
N PRO A 61 29.08 8.97 -11.69
CA PRO A 61 29.29 7.89 -12.65
C PRO A 61 28.94 6.53 -12.05
N LEU A 62 28.20 5.71 -12.79
CA LEU A 62 27.76 4.40 -12.30
C LEU A 62 28.92 3.49 -11.93
N GLY A 63 30.03 3.55 -12.70
CA GLY A 63 31.24 2.79 -12.40
C GLY A 63 31.87 3.13 -11.05
N GLU A 64 31.86 4.41 -10.65
CA GLU A 64 32.34 4.83 -9.34
C GLU A 64 31.46 4.32 -8.21
N GLN A 65 30.12 4.35 -8.39
CA GLN A 65 29.18 3.84 -7.40
C GLN A 65 29.35 2.34 -7.19
N LEU A 66 29.38 1.57 -8.28
CA LEU A 66 29.50 0.10 -8.24
C LEU A 66 30.92 -0.35 -7.84
N GLY A 67 31.95 0.46 -8.10
CA GLY A 67 33.33 0.20 -7.66
C GLY A 67 33.56 0.48 -6.18
N ALA A 68 32.69 1.25 -5.54
CA ALA A 68 32.86 1.63 -4.13
C ALA A 68 32.43 0.49 -3.19
N TRP A 69 33.35 0.04 -2.32
CA TRP A 69 33.06 -0.97 -1.29
C TRP A 69 31.88 -0.56 -0.38
N VAL A 70 31.74 0.73 -0.10
CA VAL A 70 30.65 1.27 0.74
C VAL A 70 29.27 0.95 0.15
N PHE A 71 29.12 0.98 -1.18
CA PHE A 71 27.87 0.61 -1.85
C PHE A 71 27.49 -0.85 -1.56
N TRP A 72 28.41 -1.77 -1.75
CA TRP A 72 28.17 -3.21 -1.54
C TRP A 72 27.98 -3.56 -0.07
N ARG A 73 28.70 -2.91 0.82
CA ARG A 73 28.48 -3.05 2.26
C ARG A 73 27.03 -2.65 2.64
N LYS A 74 26.57 -1.51 2.17
CA LYS A 74 25.19 -1.05 2.40
C LYS A 74 24.17 -1.98 1.76
N PHE A 75 24.46 -2.48 0.56
CA PHE A 75 23.61 -3.48 -0.09
C PHE A 75 23.51 -4.75 0.75
N LEU A 76 24.60 -5.28 1.24
CA LEU A 76 24.59 -6.47 2.09
C LEU A 76 23.83 -6.23 3.39
N VAL A 77 24.04 -5.09 4.05
CA VAL A 77 23.30 -4.73 5.28
C VAL A 77 21.79 -4.67 5.00
N THR A 78 21.37 -4.00 3.93
CA THR A 78 19.96 -3.90 3.54
C THR A 78 19.37 -5.27 3.25
N PHE A 79 20.04 -6.04 2.40
CA PHE A 79 19.60 -7.35 1.96
C PHE A 79 19.52 -8.35 3.13
N ILE A 80 20.56 -8.42 3.98
CA ILE A 80 20.58 -9.33 5.12
C ILE A 80 19.50 -8.94 6.12
N THR A 81 19.34 -7.66 6.44
CA THR A 81 18.33 -7.19 7.39
C THR A 81 16.92 -7.54 6.93
N LEU A 82 16.53 -7.07 5.75
CA LEU A 82 15.17 -7.30 5.25
C LEU A 82 14.97 -8.77 4.84
N GLY A 83 15.94 -9.37 4.18
CA GLY A 83 15.87 -10.76 3.74
C GLY A 83 15.76 -11.74 4.91
N ALA A 84 16.53 -11.56 5.99
CA ALA A 84 16.45 -12.39 7.18
C ALA A 84 15.12 -12.21 7.92
N LEU A 85 14.70 -10.96 8.15
CA LEU A 85 13.44 -10.70 8.85
C LEU A 85 12.23 -11.24 8.09
N PHE A 86 12.15 -11.04 6.79
CA PHE A 86 11.07 -11.60 5.98
C PHE A 86 11.14 -13.13 5.91
N THR A 87 12.32 -13.72 5.84
CA THR A 87 12.50 -15.19 5.87
C THR A 87 12.02 -15.79 7.19
N ILE A 88 12.35 -15.15 8.31
CA ILE A 88 11.85 -15.57 9.64
C ILE A 88 10.32 -15.46 9.67
N GLY A 89 9.75 -14.37 9.17
CA GLY A 89 8.30 -14.18 9.05
C GLY A 89 7.64 -15.31 8.26
N VAL A 90 8.16 -15.62 7.08
CA VAL A 90 7.64 -16.69 6.23
C VAL A 90 7.74 -18.06 6.91
N LYS A 91 8.83 -18.34 7.62
CA LYS A 91 8.96 -19.57 8.42
C LYS A 91 7.87 -19.67 9.49
N LEU A 92 7.61 -18.59 10.20
CA LEU A 92 6.58 -18.53 11.25
C LEU A 92 5.15 -18.61 10.68
N GLN A 93 4.94 -18.20 9.42
CA GLN A 93 3.69 -18.43 8.68
C GLN A 93 3.49 -19.89 8.25
N GLY A 94 4.48 -20.76 8.48
CA GLY A 94 4.47 -22.14 8.00
C GLY A 94 4.98 -22.31 6.56
N GLY A 95 5.55 -21.26 5.97
CA GLY A 95 6.13 -21.30 4.64
C GLY A 95 7.49 -22.01 4.59
N SER A 96 7.86 -22.50 3.40
CA SER A 96 9.13 -23.20 3.20
C SER A 96 10.29 -22.20 3.01
N VAL A 97 11.18 -22.12 3.98
CA VAL A 97 12.42 -21.32 3.92
C VAL A 97 13.27 -21.71 2.72
N ARG A 98 13.37 -23.02 2.42
CA ARG A 98 14.15 -23.54 1.29
C ARG A 98 13.66 -22.99 -0.06
N LYS A 99 12.36 -22.79 -0.20
CA LYS A 99 11.77 -22.19 -1.42
C LYS A 99 11.82 -20.67 -1.41
N TYR A 100 11.67 -20.08 -0.22
CA TYR A 100 11.59 -18.62 -0.09
C TYR A 100 12.94 -17.93 -0.24
N VAL A 101 14.03 -18.46 0.31
CA VAL A 101 15.35 -17.83 0.27
C VAL A 101 15.85 -17.57 -1.16
N PRO A 102 15.87 -18.56 -2.08
CA PRO A 102 16.23 -18.27 -3.47
C PRO A 102 15.30 -17.26 -4.13
N ALA A 103 14.00 -17.33 -3.82
CA ALA A 103 12.99 -16.44 -4.39
C ALA A 103 13.19 -15.00 -3.94
N ILE A 104 13.44 -14.75 -2.65
CA ILE A 104 13.68 -13.38 -2.15
C ILE A 104 14.99 -12.80 -2.67
N ILE A 105 16.01 -13.63 -2.85
CA ILE A 105 17.27 -13.21 -3.51
C ILE A 105 16.97 -12.72 -4.93
N GLY A 106 16.22 -13.51 -5.71
CA GLY A 106 15.82 -13.13 -7.06
C GLY A 106 14.99 -11.85 -7.10
N LEU A 107 14.04 -11.69 -6.18
CA LEU A 107 13.24 -10.47 -6.08
C LEU A 107 14.10 -9.25 -5.72
N PHE A 108 15.09 -9.40 -4.83
CA PHE A 108 16.03 -8.33 -4.50
C PHE A 108 16.91 -7.95 -5.69
N VAL A 109 17.34 -8.90 -6.51
CA VAL A 109 18.08 -8.61 -7.73
C VAL A 109 17.22 -7.81 -8.70
N ILE A 110 15.97 -8.21 -8.91
CA ILE A 110 15.03 -7.43 -9.74
C ILE A 110 14.83 -6.03 -9.16
N ALA A 111 14.63 -5.92 -7.85
CA ALA A 111 14.48 -4.64 -7.16
C ALA A 111 15.73 -3.75 -7.28
N LEU A 112 16.93 -4.34 -7.23
CA LEU A 112 18.17 -3.62 -7.45
C LEU A 112 18.25 -3.06 -8.88
N VAL A 113 17.87 -3.85 -9.87
CA VAL A 113 17.80 -3.40 -11.29
C VAL A 113 16.75 -2.28 -11.44
N VAL A 114 15.60 -2.41 -10.80
CA VAL A 114 14.58 -1.34 -10.80
C VAL A 114 15.15 -0.04 -10.21
N ARG A 115 15.86 -0.13 -9.08
CA ARG A 115 16.48 1.04 -8.44
C ARG A 115 17.60 1.64 -9.29
N LEU A 116 18.34 0.80 -9.99
CA LEU A 116 19.36 1.23 -10.94
C LEU A 116 18.72 2.02 -12.09
N ILE A 117 17.72 1.46 -12.75
CA ILE A 117 17.00 2.10 -13.88
C ILE A 117 16.37 3.42 -13.42
N SER A 118 15.66 3.39 -12.31
CA SER A 118 14.95 4.57 -11.79
C SER A 118 15.87 5.68 -11.26
N ALA A 119 17.15 5.41 -11.04
CA ALA A 119 18.13 6.42 -10.64
C ALA A 119 18.81 7.10 -11.84
N GLU A 120 18.60 6.61 -13.07
CA GLU A 120 19.08 7.27 -14.28
C GLU A 120 18.40 8.63 -14.46
N TYR A 121 19.18 9.68 -14.75
CA TYR A 121 18.74 11.08 -14.76
C TYR A 121 17.54 11.34 -15.68
N THR A 122 17.59 10.82 -16.90
CA THR A 122 16.53 11.01 -17.90
C THR A 122 15.29 10.22 -17.55
N LEU A 123 15.46 8.95 -17.18
CA LEU A 123 14.36 8.03 -16.88
C LEU A 123 13.60 8.45 -15.62
N ASN A 124 14.32 8.91 -14.59
CA ASN A 124 13.71 9.40 -13.35
C ASN A 124 12.84 10.66 -13.57
N ARG A 125 13.18 11.46 -14.58
CA ARG A 125 12.43 12.67 -14.92
C ARG A 125 11.06 12.36 -15.53
N TYR A 126 10.95 11.26 -16.26
CA TYR A 126 9.72 10.88 -16.96
C TYR A 126 8.83 9.95 -16.15
N LEU A 127 9.42 9.09 -15.33
CA LEU A 127 8.69 8.08 -14.59
C LEU A 127 9.31 7.89 -13.20
N GLU A 128 8.51 8.10 -12.16
CA GLU A 128 8.89 7.89 -10.77
C GLU A 128 9.28 6.43 -10.49
N TRP A 129 10.18 6.19 -9.55
CA TRP A 129 10.73 4.87 -9.23
C TRP A 129 9.64 3.83 -8.90
N ALA A 130 8.54 4.26 -8.31
CA ALA A 130 7.42 3.39 -7.96
C ALA A 130 6.77 2.77 -9.21
N PHE A 131 6.62 3.56 -10.26
CA PHE A 131 6.10 3.06 -11.55
C PHE A 131 7.09 2.17 -12.29
N TRP A 132 8.39 2.45 -12.18
CA TRP A 132 9.41 1.54 -12.73
C TRP A 132 9.36 0.17 -12.07
N ALA A 133 9.18 0.10 -10.75
CA ALA A 133 9.01 -1.16 -10.02
C ALA A 133 7.80 -1.96 -10.53
N LEU A 134 6.66 -1.29 -10.65
CA LEU A 134 5.44 -1.88 -11.21
C LEU A 134 5.64 -2.34 -12.66
N LEU A 135 6.20 -1.48 -13.50
CA LEU A 135 6.39 -1.73 -14.94
C LEU A 135 7.29 -2.94 -15.18
N VAL A 136 8.42 -3.03 -14.49
CA VAL A 136 9.34 -4.18 -14.63
C VAL A 136 8.64 -5.48 -14.24
N GLY A 137 7.89 -5.48 -13.12
CA GLY A 137 7.10 -6.64 -12.72
C GLY A 137 6.04 -7.03 -13.74
N LEU A 138 5.28 -6.06 -14.28
CA LEU A 138 4.27 -6.28 -15.32
C LEU A 138 4.89 -6.81 -16.62
N LEU A 139 6.02 -6.28 -17.03
CA LEU A 139 6.73 -6.76 -18.23
C LEU A 139 7.14 -8.22 -18.07
N ILE A 140 7.73 -8.60 -16.96
CA ILE A 140 8.11 -9.99 -16.70
C ILE A 140 6.88 -10.89 -16.71
N SER A 141 5.84 -10.54 -15.96
CA SER A 141 4.63 -11.36 -15.81
C SER A 141 3.88 -11.57 -17.12
N ASN A 142 3.82 -10.56 -17.98
CA ASN A 142 3.01 -10.58 -19.21
C ASN A 142 3.80 -10.92 -20.49
N THR A 143 5.13 -11.07 -20.42
CA THR A 143 5.98 -11.48 -21.53
C THR A 143 6.53 -12.90 -21.34
N VAL A 144 7.55 -13.04 -20.49
CA VAL A 144 8.23 -14.32 -20.24
C VAL A 144 7.54 -15.19 -19.19
N GLY A 145 6.64 -14.60 -18.41
CA GLY A 145 5.99 -15.24 -17.28
C GLY A 145 6.87 -15.28 -16.03
N VAL A 146 6.25 -15.44 -14.88
CA VAL A 146 6.96 -15.52 -13.60
C VAL A 146 7.45 -16.95 -13.36
N PRO A 147 8.76 -17.17 -13.22
CA PRO A 147 9.30 -18.50 -12.92
C PRO A 147 8.75 -19.05 -11.60
N ASN A 148 8.50 -20.34 -11.54
CA ASN A 148 7.92 -20.98 -10.35
C ASN A 148 8.79 -20.82 -9.10
N TRP A 149 10.12 -20.78 -9.26
CA TRP A 149 11.04 -20.58 -8.14
C TRP A 149 10.96 -19.19 -7.53
N LEU A 150 10.52 -18.17 -8.29
CA LEU A 150 10.38 -16.77 -7.83
C LEU A 150 9.05 -16.52 -7.11
N LYS A 151 8.00 -17.26 -7.44
CA LYS A 151 6.64 -17.09 -6.88
C LYS A 151 6.57 -17.04 -5.35
N PRO A 152 7.35 -17.82 -4.57
CA PRO A 152 7.31 -17.75 -3.10
C PRO A 152 7.65 -16.37 -2.53
N ALA A 153 8.43 -15.54 -3.25
CA ALA A 153 8.78 -14.17 -2.83
C ALA A 153 7.72 -13.13 -3.18
N ILE A 154 6.71 -13.44 -3.97
CA ILE A 154 5.63 -12.52 -4.32
C ILE A 154 4.67 -12.41 -3.13
N LYS A 155 4.98 -11.50 -2.20
CA LYS A 155 4.23 -11.26 -0.96
C LYS A 155 3.96 -9.75 -0.79
N THR A 156 3.22 -9.20 -1.74
CA THR A 156 2.95 -7.76 -1.84
C THR A 156 2.51 -7.15 -0.52
N GLU A 157 1.46 -7.71 0.09
CA GLU A 157 0.88 -7.18 1.32
C GLU A 157 1.87 -7.21 2.48
N PHE A 158 2.69 -8.25 2.57
CA PHE A 158 3.69 -8.40 3.63
C PHE A 158 4.75 -7.30 3.58
N TYR A 159 5.25 -6.98 2.40
CA TYR A 159 6.24 -5.93 2.20
C TYR A 159 5.63 -4.53 2.38
N ILE A 160 4.43 -4.30 1.84
CA ILE A 160 3.71 -3.02 1.99
C ILE A 160 3.44 -2.72 3.46
N LYS A 161 2.85 -3.64 4.18
CA LYS A 161 2.48 -3.45 5.59
C LYS A 161 3.71 -3.17 6.45
N THR A 162 4.82 -3.88 6.20
CA THR A 162 6.09 -3.62 6.88
C THR A 162 6.62 -2.22 6.57
N GLY A 163 6.63 -1.81 5.31
CA GLY A 163 7.03 -0.47 4.91
C GLY A 163 6.14 0.62 5.51
N LEU A 164 4.83 0.38 5.63
CA LEU A 164 3.89 1.30 6.25
C LEU A 164 4.13 1.46 7.76
N VAL A 165 4.44 0.38 8.48
CA VAL A 165 4.82 0.47 9.90
C VAL A 165 6.07 1.32 10.06
N VAL A 166 7.10 1.10 9.25
CA VAL A 166 8.32 1.92 9.26
C VAL A 166 8.01 3.38 8.92
N MET A 167 7.15 3.62 7.93
CA MET A 167 6.70 4.97 7.56
C MET A 167 6.03 5.71 8.72
N GLY A 168 5.31 5.00 9.58
CA GLY A 168 4.64 5.61 10.74
C GLY A 168 5.58 6.41 11.62
N PHE A 169 6.85 6.03 11.73
CA PHE A 169 7.84 6.77 12.51
C PHE A 169 8.14 8.18 11.96
N SER A 170 8.02 8.38 10.65
CA SER A 170 8.24 9.67 9.98
C SER A 170 7.05 10.62 10.09
N VAL A 171 5.88 10.14 10.50
CA VAL A 171 4.66 10.94 10.59
C VAL A 171 4.43 11.37 12.03
N LEU A 172 4.44 12.67 12.29
CA LEU A 172 4.16 13.19 13.62
C LEU A 172 2.74 12.86 14.06
N PHE A 173 2.58 12.40 15.29
CA PHE A 173 1.27 12.01 15.83
C PHE A 173 0.27 13.18 15.87
N SER A 174 0.77 14.40 16.13
CA SER A 174 -0.05 15.62 16.05
C SER A 174 -0.66 15.84 14.66
N ASN A 175 0.07 15.54 13.60
CA ASN A 175 -0.40 15.66 12.23
C ASN A 175 -1.44 14.59 11.91
N ILE A 176 -1.24 13.36 12.41
CA ILE A 176 -2.25 12.30 12.32
C ILE A 176 -3.54 12.73 13.01
N ALA A 177 -3.46 13.30 14.20
CA ALA A 177 -4.63 13.74 14.95
C ALA A 177 -5.38 14.88 14.25
N LYS A 178 -4.64 15.86 13.71
CA LYS A 178 -5.23 16.98 12.94
C LYS A 178 -5.85 16.50 11.63
N PHE A 179 -5.11 15.68 10.87
CA PHE A 179 -5.57 15.16 9.59
C PHE A 179 -6.66 14.11 9.75
N GLY A 180 -6.70 13.39 10.87
CA GLY A 180 -7.65 12.32 11.14
C GLY A 180 -9.11 12.75 11.03
N LEU A 181 -9.46 13.97 11.45
CA LEU A 181 -10.82 14.50 11.30
C LEU A 181 -11.21 14.68 9.83
N TYR A 182 -10.28 15.19 9.01
CA TYR A 182 -10.49 15.30 7.57
C TYR A 182 -10.60 13.92 6.90
N GLY A 183 -9.72 12.99 7.29
CA GLY A 183 -9.75 11.62 6.83
C GLY A 183 -11.04 10.88 7.21
N LEU A 184 -11.59 11.12 8.39
CA LEU A 184 -12.91 10.59 8.79
C LEU A 184 -14.02 11.13 7.89
N GLY A 185 -14.01 12.43 7.59
CA GLY A 185 -14.98 13.02 6.67
C GLY A 185 -14.87 12.43 5.25
N ILE A 186 -13.65 12.27 4.74
CA ILE A 186 -13.41 11.72 3.40
C ILE A 186 -13.74 10.22 3.34
N ALA A 187 -13.31 9.42 4.32
CA ALA A 187 -13.44 7.97 4.26
C ALA A 187 -14.75 7.46 4.88
N TRP A 188 -15.09 7.86 6.10
CA TRP A 188 -16.19 7.27 6.87
C TRP A 188 -17.58 7.80 6.47
N ILE A 189 -17.65 8.97 5.82
CA ILE A 189 -18.91 9.49 5.27
C ILE A 189 -19.09 9.00 3.84
N VAL A 190 -18.06 9.13 2.99
CA VAL A 190 -18.15 8.77 1.58
C VAL A 190 -18.36 7.26 1.38
N THR A 191 -17.59 6.43 2.08
CA THR A 191 -17.60 4.96 1.87
C THR A 191 -18.97 4.33 2.09
N PRO A 192 -19.71 4.58 3.19
CA PRO A 192 -21.07 4.02 3.35
C PRO A 192 -22.03 4.49 2.27
N ILE A 193 -21.93 5.74 1.83
CA ILE A 193 -22.79 6.29 0.76
C ILE A 193 -22.54 5.54 -0.55
N VAL A 194 -21.27 5.30 -0.90
CA VAL A 194 -20.91 4.53 -2.11
C VAL A 194 -21.42 3.10 -2.03
N ILE A 195 -21.28 2.44 -0.88
CA ILE A 195 -21.80 1.07 -0.67
C ILE A 195 -23.32 1.02 -0.86
N LEU A 196 -24.04 1.94 -0.24
CA LEU A 196 -25.51 2.01 -0.35
C LEU A 196 -25.95 2.32 -1.79
N PHE A 197 -25.26 3.24 -2.46
CA PHE A 197 -25.50 3.54 -3.87
C PHE A 197 -25.28 2.31 -4.75
N MET A 198 -24.17 1.61 -4.61
CA MET A 198 -23.86 0.43 -5.41
C MET A 198 -24.81 -0.73 -5.11
N TRP A 199 -25.22 -0.90 -3.85
CA TRP A 199 -26.24 -1.87 -3.47
C TRP A 199 -27.56 -1.58 -4.17
N TRP A 200 -28.03 -0.34 -4.09
CA TRP A 200 -29.26 0.07 -4.76
C TRP A 200 -29.15 -0.09 -6.29
N PHE A 201 -28.07 0.43 -6.89
CA PHE A 201 -27.85 0.39 -8.32
C PHE A 201 -27.74 -1.06 -8.84
N GLY A 202 -26.97 -1.90 -8.17
CA GLY A 202 -26.81 -3.30 -8.54
C GLY A 202 -28.07 -4.14 -8.41
N THR A 203 -28.83 -3.97 -7.32
CA THR A 203 -30.03 -4.78 -7.06
C THR A 203 -31.29 -4.26 -7.75
N LYS A 204 -31.49 -2.95 -7.85
CA LYS A 204 -32.72 -2.33 -8.37
C LYS A 204 -32.59 -1.89 -9.83
N VAL A 205 -31.49 -1.29 -10.23
CA VAL A 205 -31.29 -0.77 -11.60
C VAL A 205 -30.76 -1.86 -12.52
N LEU A 206 -29.61 -2.46 -12.17
CA LEU A 206 -29.00 -3.54 -12.98
C LEU A 206 -29.74 -4.89 -12.78
N LYS A 207 -30.54 -5.01 -11.73
CA LYS A 207 -31.28 -6.24 -11.38
C LYS A 207 -30.40 -7.48 -11.32
N ILE A 208 -29.23 -7.34 -10.68
CA ILE A 208 -28.34 -8.47 -10.41
C ILE A 208 -28.96 -9.31 -9.29
N GLY A 209 -29.37 -10.55 -9.60
CA GLY A 209 -30.02 -11.44 -8.63
C GLY A 209 -29.06 -11.97 -7.56
N ASN A 210 -27.76 -11.99 -7.84
CA ASN A 210 -26.72 -12.45 -6.90
C ASN A 210 -26.37 -11.33 -5.91
N LYS A 211 -27.11 -11.22 -4.83
CA LYS A 211 -26.92 -10.19 -3.79
C LYS A 211 -25.54 -10.26 -3.10
N PRO A 212 -24.99 -11.46 -2.75
CA PRO A 212 -23.64 -11.56 -2.22
C PRO A 212 -22.57 -10.99 -3.15
N LEU A 213 -22.69 -11.20 -4.46
CA LEU A 213 -21.78 -10.60 -5.45
C LEU A 213 -21.88 -9.07 -5.46
N VAL A 214 -23.10 -8.52 -5.42
CA VAL A 214 -23.31 -7.06 -5.42
C VAL A 214 -22.65 -6.40 -4.22
N ILE A 215 -22.88 -6.93 -3.01
CA ILE A 215 -22.28 -6.32 -1.80
C ILE A 215 -20.78 -6.51 -1.73
N THR A 216 -20.26 -7.64 -2.20
CA THR A 216 -18.81 -7.90 -2.28
C THR A 216 -18.14 -6.92 -3.25
N MET A 217 -18.76 -6.68 -4.42
CA MET A 217 -18.28 -5.68 -5.37
C MET A 217 -18.34 -4.25 -4.80
N ALA A 218 -19.46 -3.90 -4.14
CA ALA A 218 -19.64 -2.58 -3.55
C ALA A 218 -18.55 -2.25 -2.51
N THR A 219 -18.21 -3.21 -1.65
CA THR A 219 -17.19 -3.03 -0.62
C THR A 219 -15.77 -3.08 -1.18
N ALA A 220 -15.53 -3.91 -2.19
CA ALA A 220 -14.25 -3.91 -2.92
C ALA A 220 -13.96 -2.53 -3.53
N THR A 221 -14.95 -1.96 -4.22
CA THR A 221 -14.84 -0.66 -4.90
C THR A 221 -14.68 0.51 -3.93
N SER A 222 -15.35 0.45 -2.78
CA SER A 222 -15.44 1.62 -1.88
C SER A 222 -14.42 1.62 -0.74
N VAL A 223 -13.75 0.51 -0.45
CA VAL A 223 -12.79 0.41 0.67
C VAL A 223 -11.42 -0.06 0.21
N CYS A 224 -11.29 -1.38 -0.01
CA CYS A 224 -10.03 -2.01 -0.38
C CYS A 224 -10.33 -3.29 -1.16
N GLY A 225 -10.02 -3.30 -2.44
CA GLY A 225 -10.39 -4.32 -3.40
C GLY A 225 -10.39 -5.75 -2.86
N THR A 226 -9.22 -6.27 -2.52
CA THR A 226 -9.09 -7.67 -2.08
C THR A 226 -9.52 -7.88 -0.63
N SER A 227 -9.02 -7.07 0.30
CA SER A 227 -9.26 -7.29 1.75
C SER A 227 -10.73 -7.10 2.12
N ALA A 228 -11.36 -6.04 1.62
CA ALA A 228 -12.78 -5.80 1.83
C ALA A 228 -13.64 -6.84 1.12
N ALA A 229 -13.28 -7.25 -0.11
CA ALA A 229 -13.98 -8.30 -0.83
C ALA A 229 -13.97 -9.63 -0.07
N ILE A 230 -12.82 -10.07 0.44
CA ILE A 230 -12.70 -11.32 1.23
C ILE A 230 -13.56 -11.23 2.49
N ALA A 231 -13.48 -10.12 3.23
CA ALA A 231 -14.22 -9.92 4.45
C ALA A 231 -15.74 -9.95 4.21
N THR A 232 -16.19 -9.26 3.17
CA THR A 232 -17.61 -9.15 2.83
C THR A 232 -18.15 -10.42 2.17
N ALA A 233 -17.36 -11.10 1.33
CA ALA A 233 -17.73 -12.38 0.76
C ALA A 233 -18.01 -13.42 1.86
N ALA A 234 -17.14 -13.48 2.88
CA ALA A 234 -17.38 -14.34 4.04
C ALA A 234 -18.60 -13.92 4.84
N ALA A 235 -18.84 -12.61 5.02
CA ALA A 235 -19.98 -12.07 5.76
C ALA A 235 -21.33 -12.30 5.05
N SER A 236 -21.32 -12.33 3.72
CA SER A 236 -22.52 -12.50 2.87
C SER A 236 -22.71 -13.92 2.31
N ASN A 237 -21.85 -14.87 2.71
CA ASN A 237 -21.82 -16.22 2.15
C ASN A 237 -21.67 -16.26 0.62
N ALA A 238 -20.90 -15.32 0.06
CA ALA A 238 -20.61 -15.28 -1.37
C ALA A 238 -19.81 -16.51 -1.82
N LYS A 239 -20.05 -16.96 -3.05
CA LYS A 239 -19.34 -18.08 -3.65
C LYS A 239 -17.89 -17.67 -3.99
N LYS A 240 -16.99 -18.65 -4.07
CA LYS A 240 -15.59 -18.40 -4.49
C LYS A 240 -15.49 -17.72 -5.85
N ASN A 241 -16.38 -18.07 -6.77
CA ASN A 241 -16.44 -17.45 -8.10
C ASN A 241 -16.83 -15.96 -8.03
N ASP A 242 -17.75 -15.58 -7.14
CA ASP A 242 -18.14 -14.18 -6.94
C ASP A 242 -16.98 -13.34 -6.43
N LEU A 243 -16.22 -13.91 -5.46
CA LEU A 243 -15.01 -13.27 -4.96
C LEU A 243 -13.94 -13.14 -6.07
N SER A 244 -13.73 -14.20 -6.85
CA SER A 244 -12.74 -14.19 -7.94
C SER A 244 -13.07 -13.13 -8.99
N ILE A 245 -14.33 -13.03 -9.42
CA ILE A 245 -14.79 -12.00 -10.37
C ILE A 245 -14.55 -10.59 -9.79
N THR A 246 -14.98 -10.37 -8.55
CA THR A 246 -14.84 -9.08 -7.87
C THR A 246 -13.36 -8.64 -7.81
N VAL A 247 -12.49 -9.52 -7.35
CA VAL A 247 -11.05 -9.23 -7.19
C VAL A 247 -10.41 -8.99 -8.55
N SER A 248 -10.76 -9.76 -9.58
CA SER A 248 -10.21 -9.60 -10.93
C SER A 248 -10.57 -8.25 -11.56
N ILE A 249 -11.82 -7.84 -11.45
CA ILE A 249 -12.26 -6.51 -11.93
C ILE A 249 -11.54 -5.41 -11.16
N SER A 250 -11.53 -5.50 -9.83
CA SER A 250 -10.88 -4.51 -8.96
C SER A 250 -9.38 -4.36 -9.29
N ILE A 251 -8.64 -5.45 -9.48
CA ILE A 251 -7.20 -5.39 -9.80
C ILE A 251 -6.94 -4.63 -11.09
N ILE A 252 -7.69 -4.90 -12.16
CA ILE A 252 -7.48 -4.20 -13.45
C ILE A 252 -7.68 -2.70 -13.28
N PHE A 253 -8.80 -2.30 -12.70
CA PHE A 253 -9.10 -0.88 -12.52
C PHE A 253 -8.17 -0.21 -11.51
N THR A 254 -7.75 -0.94 -10.47
CA THR A 254 -6.73 -0.44 -9.52
C THR A 254 -5.43 -0.08 -10.24
N ILE A 255 -4.96 -0.92 -11.17
CA ILE A 255 -3.74 -0.63 -11.94
C ILE A 255 -3.94 0.58 -12.84
N ILE A 256 -5.07 0.66 -13.52
CA ILE A 256 -5.41 1.81 -14.37
C ILE A 256 -5.44 3.10 -13.52
N MET A 257 -6.14 3.11 -12.41
CA MET A 257 -6.28 4.27 -11.53
C MET A 257 -4.94 4.66 -10.90
N MET A 258 -4.16 3.69 -10.44
CA MET A 258 -2.84 3.91 -9.84
C MET A 258 -1.89 4.67 -10.76
N VAL A 259 -2.02 4.49 -12.08
CA VAL A 259 -1.21 5.17 -13.09
C VAL A 259 -1.86 6.48 -13.54
N LEU A 260 -3.16 6.46 -13.83
CA LEU A 260 -3.84 7.61 -14.44
C LEU A 260 -4.21 8.71 -13.44
N GLU A 261 -4.64 8.38 -12.22
CA GLU A 261 -5.04 9.40 -11.25
C GLU A 261 -3.92 10.39 -10.92
N PRO A 262 -2.67 9.97 -10.63
CA PRO A 262 -1.59 10.92 -10.39
C PRO A 262 -1.32 11.86 -11.56
N VAL A 263 -1.43 11.35 -12.79
CA VAL A 263 -1.24 12.15 -14.00
C VAL A 263 -2.34 13.21 -14.13
N ILE A 264 -3.59 12.81 -13.93
CA ILE A 264 -4.75 13.72 -13.98
C ILE A 264 -4.66 14.77 -12.86
N ILE A 265 -4.33 14.35 -11.64
CA ILE A 265 -4.20 15.24 -10.48
C ILE A 265 -3.12 16.31 -10.71
N LYS A 266 -1.97 15.91 -11.26
CA LYS A 266 -0.90 16.86 -11.65
C LYS A 266 -1.36 17.81 -12.74
N ALA A 267 -2.05 17.31 -13.76
CA ALA A 267 -2.56 18.12 -14.86
C ALA A 267 -3.62 19.13 -14.41
N CYS A 268 -4.42 18.79 -13.39
CA CYS A 268 -5.41 19.68 -12.78
C CYS A 268 -4.81 20.69 -11.78
N GLY A 269 -3.52 20.61 -11.48
CA GLY A 269 -2.85 21.51 -10.54
C GLY A 269 -3.31 21.34 -9.09
N MET A 270 -3.80 20.16 -8.69
CA MET A 270 -4.21 19.89 -7.31
C MET A 270 -2.99 19.85 -6.38
N SER A 271 -3.16 20.34 -5.15
CA SER A 271 -2.11 20.23 -4.12
C SER A 271 -1.83 18.77 -3.76
N GLN A 272 -0.63 18.49 -3.22
CA GLN A 272 -0.25 17.14 -2.81
C GLN A 272 -1.23 16.55 -1.78
N ILE A 273 -1.67 17.35 -0.81
CA ILE A 273 -2.62 16.92 0.23
C ILE A 273 -3.98 16.56 -0.39
N MET A 274 -4.51 17.38 -1.27
CA MET A 274 -5.78 17.08 -1.95
C MET A 274 -5.65 15.87 -2.86
N GLY A 275 -4.62 15.83 -3.70
CA GLY A 275 -4.38 14.73 -4.62
C GLY A 275 -4.12 13.41 -3.91
N GLY A 276 -3.30 13.41 -2.87
CA GLY A 276 -3.06 12.23 -2.04
C GLY A 276 -4.32 11.74 -1.33
N SER A 277 -5.13 12.66 -0.81
CA SER A 277 -6.40 12.32 -0.16
C SER A 277 -7.42 11.73 -1.13
N LEU A 278 -7.49 12.25 -2.36
CA LEU A 278 -8.33 11.69 -3.42
C LEU A 278 -7.89 10.25 -3.76
N ILE A 279 -6.61 10.03 -4.00
CA ILE A 279 -6.05 8.69 -4.24
C ILE A 279 -6.36 7.75 -3.08
N GLY A 280 -6.15 8.19 -1.84
CA GLY A 280 -6.42 7.39 -0.65
C GLY A 280 -7.87 6.94 -0.53
N GLY A 281 -8.81 7.77 -0.95
CA GLY A 281 -10.24 7.48 -0.90
C GLY A 281 -10.79 6.68 -2.09
N THR A 282 -10.09 6.67 -3.22
CA THR A 282 -10.61 6.13 -4.49
C THR A 282 -9.89 4.91 -5.01
N VAL A 283 -8.58 4.81 -4.87
CA VAL A 283 -7.81 3.65 -5.36
C VAL A 283 -8.05 2.44 -4.46
N ASP A 284 -8.42 1.31 -5.05
CA ASP A 284 -8.98 0.14 -4.34
C ASP A 284 -7.99 -0.68 -3.51
N SER A 285 -6.70 -0.39 -3.54
CA SER A 285 -5.68 -1.20 -2.85
C SER A 285 -4.71 -0.34 -2.07
N THR A 286 -4.38 -0.74 -0.85
CA THR A 286 -3.38 -0.05 -0.02
C THR A 286 -2.03 0.06 -0.72
N GLY A 287 -1.58 -1.00 -1.37
CA GLY A 287 -0.33 -0.99 -2.14
C GLY A 287 -0.36 0.01 -3.29
N ALA A 288 -1.43 0.00 -4.07
CA ALA A 288 -1.61 0.91 -5.20
C ALA A 288 -1.72 2.39 -4.75
N VAL A 289 -2.37 2.64 -3.62
CA VAL A 289 -2.43 3.98 -2.99
C VAL A 289 -1.03 4.51 -2.68
N VAL A 290 -0.16 3.66 -2.13
CA VAL A 290 1.22 4.05 -1.82
C VAL A 290 2.00 4.37 -3.10
N VAL A 291 1.85 3.55 -4.15
CA VAL A 291 2.49 3.81 -5.47
C VAL A 291 2.02 5.14 -6.04
N ALA A 292 0.71 5.34 -6.12
CA ALA A 292 0.12 6.54 -6.71
C ALA A 292 0.46 7.81 -5.90
N GLY A 293 0.41 7.72 -4.57
CA GLY A 293 0.80 8.80 -3.67
C GLY A 293 2.28 9.17 -3.80
N THR A 294 3.16 8.18 -3.92
CA THR A 294 4.61 8.40 -4.14
C THR A 294 4.86 9.20 -5.42
N ALA A 295 4.10 8.92 -6.49
CA ALA A 295 4.23 9.62 -7.76
C ALA A 295 3.84 11.10 -7.70
N LEU A 296 3.04 11.51 -6.71
CA LEU A 296 2.67 12.91 -6.48
C LEU A 296 3.63 13.66 -5.56
N GLY A 297 4.32 12.95 -4.68
CA GLY A 297 5.26 13.51 -3.73
C GLY A 297 5.06 13.04 -2.28
N PRO A 298 5.96 13.45 -1.36
CA PRO A 298 5.96 12.95 0.03
C PRO A 298 4.69 13.27 0.81
N GLU A 299 4.18 14.48 0.74
CA GLU A 299 2.94 14.88 1.42
C GLU A 299 1.73 14.12 0.86
N ALA A 300 1.69 13.94 -0.46
CA ALA A 300 0.64 13.17 -1.11
C ALA A 300 0.68 11.70 -0.68
N GLN A 301 1.86 11.11 -0.54
CA GLN A 301 2.02 9.75 -0.04
C GLN A 301 1.48 9.62 1.38
N GLN A 302 1.82 10.55 2.27
CA GLN A 302 1.33 10.55 3.65
C GLN A 302 -0.19 10.72 3.71
N ALA A 303 -0.74 11.71 3.01
CA ALA A 303 -2.19 11.94 2.95
C ALA A 303 -2.94 10.72 2.41
N ALA A 304 -2.44 10.12 1.33
CA ALA A 304 -3.04 8.94 0.72
C ALA A 304 -3.06 7.73 1.68
N VAL A 305 -1.94 7.48 2.36
CA VAL A 305 -1.82 6.40 3.34
C VAL A 305 -2.72 6.62 4.55
N LEU A 306 -2.80 7.85 5.06
CA LEU A 306 -3.67 8.19 6.19
C LEU A 306 -5.15 7.98 5.85
N VAL A 307 -5.63 8.52 4.73
CA VAL A 307 -7.02 8.32 4.28
C VAL A 307 -7.33 6.85 4.08
N LYS A 308 -6.45 6.11 3.38
CA LYS A 308 -6.63 4.68 3.16
C LYS A 308 -6.62 3.87 4.45
N SER A 309 -5.75 4.20 5.41
CA SER A 309 -5.71 3.54 6.71
C SER A 309 -6.98 3.76 7.51
N ILE A 310 -7.50 4.99 7.54
CA ILE A 310 -8.77 5.34 8.16
C ILE A 310 -9.93 4.59 7.49
N GLN A 311 -9.92 4.49 6.16
CA GLN A 311 -10.91 3.74 5.39
C GLN A 311 -10.84 2.23 5.68
N ASN A 312 -9.64 1.65 5.79
CA ASN A 312 -9.44 0.24 6.08
C ASN A 312 -9.95 -0.19 7.46
N ILE A 313 -9.99 0.73 8.43
CA ILE A 313 -10.60 0.48 9.74
C ILE A 313 -12.09 0.10 9.58
N LEU A 314 -12.77 0.65 8.59
CA LEU A 314 -14.16 0.34 8.30
C LEU A 314 -14.42 -1.11 7.87
N ILE A 315 -13.41 -1.86 7.41
CA ILE A 315 -13.57 -3.23 6.91
C ILE A 315 -14.25 -4.11 7.97
N GLY A 316 -13.82 -4.01 9.22
CA GLY A 316 -14.41 -4.76 10.32
C GLY A 316 -15.87 -4.40 10.60
N PHE A 317 -16.16 -3.09 10.61
CA PHE A 317 -17.53 -2.58 10.82
C PHE A 317 -18.45 -2.98 9.67
N ILE A 318 -18.00 -2.78 8.43
CA ILE A 318 -18.77 -3.12 7.23
C ILE A 318 -19.07 -4.62 7.21
N ALA A 319 -18.07 -5.48 7.44
CA ALA A 319 -18.26 -6.93 7.47
C ALA A 319 -19.25 -7.35 8.57
N PHE A 320 -19.17 -6.72 9.74
CA PHE A 320 -20.15 -6.96 10.83
C PHE A 320 -21.57 -6.60 10.40
N PHE A 321 -21.78 -5.37 9.89
CA PHE A 321 -23.11 -4.93 9.47
C PHE A 321 -23.65 -5.75 8.29
N VAL A 322 -22.81 -6.12 7.34
CA VAL A 322 -23.20 -7.00 6.22
C VAL A 322 -23.61 -8.38 6.74
N ALA A 323 -22.85 -8.96 7.66
CA ALA A 323 -23.20 -10.26 8.26
C ALA A 323 -24.57 -10.20 8.97
N VAL A 324 -24.82 -9.16 9.77
CA VAL A 324 -26.11 -8.95 10.44
C VAL A 324 -27.24 -8.77 9.42
N PHE A 325 -27.02 -7.92 8.41
CA PHE A 325 -28.05 -7.67 7.38
C PHE A 325 -28.39 -8.93 6.58
N PHE A 326 -27.42 -9.71 6.16
CA PHE A 326 -27.64 -10.96 5.43
C PHE A 326 -28.33 -12.00 6.31
N ALA A 327 -27.89 -12.21 7.55
CA ALA A 327 -28.51 -13.15 8.48
C ALA A 327 -29.97 -12.82 8.80
N THR A 328 -30.31 -11.52 8.84
CA THR A 328 -31.66 -11.09 9.26
C THR A 328 -32.61 -10.78 8.12
N LYS A 329 -32.13 -10.27 6.99
CA LYS A 329 -32.96 -9.72 5.90
C LYS A 329 -32.83 -10.45 4.57
N VAL A 330 -31.74 -11.18 4.36
CA VAL A 330 -31.50 -11.89 3.10
C VAL A 330 -31.69 -13.38 3.27
N ASP A 331 -30.97 -14.01 4.20
CA ASP A 331 -30.97 -15.45 4.42
C ASP A 331 -31.99 -15.88 5.50
N ASN A 332 -32.43 -14.94 6.33
CA ASN A 332 -33.37 -15.18 7.45
C ASN A 332 -32.96 -16.33 8.39
N THR A 333 -31.65 -16.54 8.55
CA THR A 333 -31.07 -17.63 9.39
C THR A 333 -31.17 -17.35 10.89
N GLY A 334 -31.35 -16.05 11.28
CA GLY A 334 -31.36 -15.62 12.67
C GLY A 334 -30.02 -15.81 13.40
N ALA A 335 -28.94 -16.08 12.68
CA ALA A 335 -27.62 -16.28 13.27
C ALA A 335 -27.14 -15.03 14.04
N LYS A 336 -26.63 -15.25 15.26
CA LYS A 336 -26.08 -14.16 16.07
C LYS A 336 -24.64 -13.87 15.62
N VAL A 337 -24.36 -12.62 15.25
CA VAL A 337 -23.01 -12.14 14.90
C VAL A 337 -22.43 -11.39 16.09
N GLY A 338 -21.27 -11.82 16.57
CA GLY A 338 -20.61 -11.19 17.72
C GLY A 338 -19.77 -9.96 17.33
N ALA A 339 -19.68 -8.98 18.23
CA ALA A 339 -18.88 -7.76 18.03
C ALA A 339 -17.35 -8.05 17.87
N GLY A 340 -16.87 -9.21 18.32
CA GLY A 340 -15.51 -9.67 18.11
C GLY A 340 -15.09 -9.78 16.64
N GLU A 341 -16.07 -9.89 15.71
CA GLU A 341 -15.83 -9.90 14.28
C GLU A 341 -15.14 -8.60 13.80
N ILE A 342 -15.51 -7.46 14.40
CA ILE A 342 -14.89 -6.16 14.10
C ILE A 342 -13.38 -6.23 14.37
N TRP A 343 -12.98 -6.71 15.56
CA TRP A 343 -11.57 -6.85 15.93
C TRP A 343 -10.87 -7.90 15.08
N TYR A 344 -11.50 -9.02 14.79
CA TYR A 344 -10.91 -10.07 13.97
C TYR A 344 -10.52 -9.58 12.58
N ARG A 345 -11.35 -8.72 11.97
CA ARG A 345 -11.13 -8.18 10.62
C ARG A 345 -10.35 -6.86 10.59
N PHE A 346 -10.14 -6.24 11.74
CA PHE A 346 -9.36 -5.01 11.83
C PHE A 346 -7.91 -5.25 11.37
N PRO A 347 -7.37 -4.42 10.43
CA PRO A 347 -6.01 -4.59 9.94
C PRO A 347 -4.99 -4.15 11.02
N LYS A 348 -4.32 -5.12 11.64
CA LYS A 348 -3.46 -4.89 12.82
C LYS A 348 -2.23 -4.04 12.51
N PHE A 349 -1.70 -4.08 11.28
CA PHE A 349 -0.54 -3.27 10.89
C PHE A 349 -0.76 -1.77 11.11
N ILE A 350 -2.03 -1.30 11.07
CA ILE A 350 -2.38 0.09 11.35
C ILE A 350 -2.01 0.47 12.80
N LEU A 351 -2.16 -0.44 13.75
CA LEU A 351 -1.69 -0.23 15.12
C LEU A 351 -0.17 -0.01 15.15
N GLY A 352 0.57 -0.77 14.35
CA GLY A 352 2.02 -0.61 14.24
C GLY A 352 2.41 0.75 13.66
N PHE A 353 1.69 1.22 12.64
CA PHE A 353 1.89 2.55 12.07
C PHE A 353 1.70 3.66 13.11
N PHE A 354 0.57 3.65 13.85
CA PHE A 354 0.30 4.63 14.89
C PHE A 354 1.28 4.52 16.07
N LEU A 355 1.62 3.30 16.49
CA LEU A 355 2.58 3.08 17.55
C LEU A 355 3.96 3.63 17.17
N ALA A 356 4.44 3.43 15.95
CA ALA A 356 5.69 3.99 15.46
C ALA A 356 5.67 5.53 15.48
N SER A 357 4.57 6.14 15.08
CA SER A 357 4.36 7.59 15.16
C SER A 357 4.37 8.10 16.59
N MET A 358 3.70 7.40 17.51
CA MET A 358 3.69 7.75 18.95
C MET A 358 5.08 7.64 19.56
N VAL A 359 5.83 6.60 19.24
CA VAL A 359 7.21 6.42 19.72
C VAL A 359 8.10 7.55 19.24
N ALA A 360 8.02 7.91 17.95
CA ALA A 360 8.77 9.04 17.41
C ALA A 360 8.42 10.36 18.10
N SER A 361 7.12 10.66 18.24
CA SER A 361 6.62 11.95 18.71
C SER A 361 6.71 12.13 20.23
N PHE A 362 6.43 11.08 21.02
CA PHE A 362 6.32 11.19 22.48
C PHE A 362 7.51 10.62 23.23
N LEU A 363 8.32 9.77 22.59
CA LEU A 363 9.49 9.18 23.26
C LEU A 363 10.80 9.73 22.68
N ILE A 364 11.04 9.57 21.37
CA ILE A 364 12.35 9.88 20.79
C ILE A 364 12.55 11.39 20.65
N GLN A 365 11.57 12.12 20.12
CA GLN A 365 11.71 13.56 19.91
C GLN A 365 11.92 14.34 21.22
N PRO A 366 11.19 14.10 22.32
CA PRO A 366 11.43 14.79 23.58
C PRO A 366 12.77 14.43 24.24
N LEU A 367 13.24 13.19 24.07
CA LEU A 367 14.48 12.72 24.71
C LEU A 367 15.74 13.07 23.91
N CYS A 368 15.67 13.06 22.58
CA CYS A 368 16.84 13.13 21.69
C CYS A 368 16.86 14.37 20.78
N GLY A 369 15.75 15.09 20.71
CA GLY A 369 15.58 16.27 19.83
C GLY A 369 15.16 15.95 18.40
N ALA A 370 14.62 16.96 17.73
CA ALA A 370 14.09 16.85 16.35
C ALA A 370 15.17 16.47 15.32
N ASP A 371 16.40 16.96 15.49
CA ASP A 371 17.52 16.66 14.58
C ASP A 371 17.85 15.16 14.57
N GLN A 372 17.82 14.52 15.74
CA GLN A 372 18.07 13.08 15.86
C GLN A 372 16.92 12.27 15.25
N VAL A 373 15.67 12.70 15.46
CA VAL A 373 14.51 12.11 14.78
C VAL A 373 14.64 12.25 13.27
N GLY A 374 15.06 13.42 12.78
CA GLY A 374 15.33 13.63 11.35
C GLY A 374 16.43 12.71 10.79
N ALA A 375 17.50 12.49 11.55
CA ALA A 375 18.56 11.58 11.16
C ALA A 375 18.09 10.11 11.12
N ILE A 376 17.30 9.69 12.11
CA ILE A 376 16.67 8.35 12.13
C ILE A 376 15.73 8.19 10.94
N ASN A 377 14.90 9.19 10.65
CA ASN A 377 13.98 9.17 9.53
C ASN A 377 14.69 9.01 8.18
N LYS A 378 15.83 9.65 7.98
CA LYS A 378 16.63 9.46 6.74
C LYS A 378 17.05 8.01 6.53
N VAL A 379 17.40 7.30 7.58
CA VAL A 379 17.75 5.87 7.52
C VAL A 379 16.50 5.03 7.28
N LEU A 380 15.45 5.26 8.04
CA LEU A 380 14.19 4.51 7.94
C LEU A 380 13.50 4.70 6.58
N ASP A 381 13.59 5.89 6.00
CA ASP A 381 13.03 6.19 4.68
C ASP A 381 13.65 5.31 3.58
N GLN A 382 14.94 5.02 3.68
CA GLN A 382 15.61 4.11 2.77
C GLN A 382 15.10 2.67 2.90
N TYR A 383 14.94 2.15 4.13
CA TYR A 383 14.38 0.82 4.38
C TYR A 383 12.91 0.71 3.97
N LYS A 384 12.11 1.73 4.27
CA LYS A 384 10.73 1.85 3.79
C LYS A 384 10.67 1.74 2.26
N ASN A 385 11.51 2.50 1.57
CA ASN A 385 11.55 2.49 0.10
C ASN A 385 11.97 1.13 -0.46
N TRP A 386 12.88 0.41 0.19
CA TRP A 386 13.22 -0.96 -0.20
C TRP A 386 12.06 -1.94 -0.01
N ALA A 387 11.35 -1.87 1.11
CA ALA A 387 10.14 -2.66 1.32
C ALA A 387 9.09 -2.35 0.25
N PHE A 388 8.91 -1.09 -0.12
CA PHE A 388 7.97 -0.67 -1.16
C PHE A 388 8.41 -1.10 -2.56
N VAL A 389 9.69 -1.05 -2.91
CA VAL A 389 10.18 -1.56 -4.20
C VAL A 389 9.91 -3.06 -4.33
N LEU A 390 10.17 -3.84 -3.28
CA LEU A 390 9.84 -5.26 -3.26
C LEU A 390 8.34 -5.49 -3.46
N ALA A 391 7.52 -4.70 -2.82
CA ALA A 391 6.07 -4.78 -2.92
C ALA A 391 5.55 -4.38 -4.31
N PHE A 392 6.00 -3.25 -4.85
CA PHE A 392 5.54 -2.74 -6.15
C PHE A 392 5.97 -3.65 -7.29
N THR A 393 7.19 -4.17 -7.22
CA THR A 393 7.65 -5.21 -8.14
C THR A 393 6.78 -6.47 -8.02
N SER A 394 6.43 -6.87 -6.80
CA SER A 394 5.54 -8.01 -6.56
C SER A 394 4.14 -7.78 -7.12
N ILE A 395 3.57 -6.57 -7.01
CA ILE A 395 2.29 -6.22 -7.65
C ILE A 395 2.37 -6.50 -9.15
N GLY A 396 3.40 -6.01 -9.81
CA GLY A 396 3.59 -6.23 -11.23
C GLY A 396 3.77 -7.71 -11.59
N LEU A 397 4.57 -8.44 -10.82
CA LEU A 397 4.80 -9.87 -11.03
C LEU A 397 3.54 -10.72 -10.82
N ASP A 398 2.68 -10.34 -9.88
CA ASP A 398 1.44 -11.06 -9.58
C ASP A 398 0.30 -10.72 -10.56
N THR A 399 0.49 -9.72 -11.41
CA THR A 399 -0.52 -9.24 -12.34
C THR A 399 -0.30 -9.81 -13.73
N ASN A 400 -1.11 -10.81 -14.10
CA ASN A 400 -1.18 -11.35 -15.46
C ASN A 400 -2.51 -10.96 -16.11
N PHE A 401 -2.47 -10.03 -17.06
CA PHE A 401 -3.68 -9.50 -17.71
C PHE A 401 -4.49 -10.59 -18.44
N LYS A 402 -3.82 -11.58 -19.07
CA LYS A 402 -4.53 -12.66 -19.76
C LYS A 402 -5.34 -13.54 -18.82
N GLU A 403 -4.78 -13.86 -17.66
CA GLU A 403 -5.47 -14.67 -16.64
C GLU A 403 -6.63 -13.90 -16.01
N ILE A 404 -6.41 -12.61 -15.70
CA ILE A 404 -7.42 -11.74 -15.09
C ILE A 404 -8.60 -11.55 -16.06
N VAL A 405 -8.33 -11.23 -17.32
CA VAL A 405 -9.39 -11.05 -18.34
C VAL A 405 -10.23 -12.33 -18.54
N LYS A 406 -9.63 -13.51 -18.46
CA LYS A 406 -10.39 -14.78 -18.53
C LYS A 406 -11.35 -14.96 -17.35
N GLN A 407 -11.03 -14.43 -16.17
CA GLN A 407 -11.88 -14.50 -14.98
C GLN A 407 -12.97 -13.42 -14.99
N MET A 408 -12.76 -12.34 -15.72
CA MET A 408 -13.76 -11.29 -15.87
C MET A 408 -14.96 -11.81 -16.67
N GLN A 409 -16.08 -12.02 -15.97
CA GLN A 409 -17.34 -12.22 -16.65
C GLN A 409 -17.97 -10.84 -16.86
N GLY A 410 -18.04 -10.42 -18.13
CA GLY A 410 -18.51 -9.10 -18.51
C GLY A 410 -19.98 -8.82 -18.17
N GLY A 411 -20.47 -7.67 -18.58
CA GLY A 411 -21.87 -7.29 -18.47
C GLY A 411 -22.20 -6.49 -17.22
N LYS A 412 -23.29 -6.83 -16.53
CA LYS A 412 -23.85 -6.04 -15.43
C LYS A 412 -22.88 -5.80 -14.28
N VAL A 413 -22.04 -6.78 -13.94
CA VAL A 413 -21.08 -6.68 -12.83
C VAL A 413 -19.98 -5.67 -13.15
N LEU A 414 -19.49 -5.66 -14.39
CA LEU A 414 -18.52 -4.67 -14.85
C LEU A 414 -19.10 -3.25 -14.82
N TRP A 415 -20.36 -3.09 -15.29
CA TRP A 415 -21.06 -1.81 -15.20
C TRP A 415 -21.30 -1.36 -13.77
N LEU A 416 -21.59 -2.29 -12.86
CA LEU A 416 -21.73 -1.99 -11.43
C LEU A 416 -20.42 -1.39 -10.90
N TYR A 417 -19.27 -1.97 -11.25
CA TYR A 417 -17.97 -1.44 -10.87
C TYR A 417 -17.72 -0.06 -11.48
N ILE A 418 -17.86 0.09 -12.80
CA ILE A 418 -17.55 1.35 -13.51
C ILE A 418 -18.40 2.50 -12.97
N ILE A 419 -19.72 2.31 -12.86
CA ILE A 419 -20.64 3.33 -12.34
C ILE A 419 -20.38 3.60 -10.87
N GLY A 420 -20.18 2.55 -10.07
CA GLY A 420 -19.88 2.68 -8.63
C GLY A 420 -18.58 3.42 -8.39
N GLN A 421 -17.52 3.09 -9.12
CA GLN A 421 -16.22 3.75 -8.99
C GLN A 421 -16.25 5.20 -9.49
N SER A 422 -16.97 5.46 -10.58
CA SER A 422 -17.18 6.83 -11.05
C SER A 422 -17.89 7.67 -10.01
N PHE A 423 -18.92 7.14 -9.39
CA PHE A 423 -19.64 7.78 -8.29
C PHE A 423 -18.72 8.00 -7.07
N ASN A 424 -17.90 7.00 -6.71
CA ASN A 424 -16.92 7.11 -5.64
C ASN A 424 -15.92 8.25 -5.89
N ILE A 425 -15.34 8.32 -7.10
CA ILE A 425 -14.37 9.35 -7.47
C ILE A 425 -15.01 10.75 -7.36
N VAL A 426 -16.20 10.94 -7.91
CA VAL A 426 -16.90 12.23 -7.87
C VAL A 426 -17.22 12.63 -6.43
N LEU A 427 -17.76 11.72 -5.64
CA LEU A 427 -18.14 12.00 -4.26
C LEU A 427 -16.90 12.24 -3.37
N THR A 428 -15.85 11.46 -3.55
CA THR A 428 -14.59 11.65 -2.83
C THR A 428 -13.91 12.95 -3.24
N PHE A 429 -13.91 13.30 -4.52
CA PHE A 429 -13.39 14.58 -4.99
C PHE A 429 -14.15 15.76 -4.35
N PHE A 430 -15.48 15.67 -4.29
CA PHE A 430 -16.29 16.71 -3.63
C PHE A 430 -15.94 16.83 -2.13
N ALA A 431 -15.80 15.71 -1.43
CA ALA A 431 -15.42 15.72 -0.02
C ALA A 431 -14.01 16.30 0.20
N VAL A 432 -13.05 15.92 -0.64
CA VAL A 432 -11.67 16.45 -0.61
C VAL A 432 -11.67 17.95 -0.91
N TRP A 433 -12.40 18.40 -1.93
CA TRP A 433 -12.52 19.80 -2.25
C TRP A 433 -13.15 20.60 -1.09
N LEU A 434 -14.24 20.09 -0.52
CA LEU A 434 -14.92 20.75 0.59
C LEU A 434 -14.01 20.90 1.82
N LEU A 435 -13.27 19.85 2.16
CA LEU A 435 -12.51 19.77 3.39
C LEU A 435 -11.07 20.31 3.27
N LEU A 436 -10.43 20.18 2.11
CA LEU A 436 -8.99 20.40 1.94
C LEU A 436 -8.64 21.48 0.91
N SER A 437 -9.61 22.17 0.31
CA SER A 437 -9.34 23.29 -0.61
C SER A 437 -8.86 24.56 0.09
N GLY A 438 -9.06 24.68 1.40
CA GLY A 438 -8.80 25.90 2.15
C GLY A 438 -9.94 26.94 2.09
N ASN A 439 -11.00 26.69 1.30
CA ASN A 439 -12.12 27.61 1.17
C ASN A 439 -13.07 27.61 2.37
N PHE A 440 -13.23 26.46 3.01
CA PHE A 440 -14.19 26.24 4.10
C PHE A 440 -13.51 25.88 5.42
N PHE A 441 -12.40 25.17 5.36
CA PHE A 441 -11.64 24.70 6.50
C PHE A 441 -10.14 24.96 6.28
N PRO A 442 -9.36 25.16 7.38
CA PRO A 442 -7.92 25.32 7.25
C PRO A 442 -7.28 24.04 6.71
N ILE A 443 -6.30 24.18 5.81
CA ILE A 443 -5.58 23.04 5.27
C ILE A 443 -4.67 22.47 6.37
N PRO A 444 -4.77 21.18 6.69
CA PRO A 444 -3.85 20.57 7.66
C PRO A 444 -2.45 20.46 7.05
N THR A 445 -1.42 20.65 7.87
CA THR A 445 -0.02 20.42 7.48
C THR A 445 0.38 19.00 7.83
N LEU A 446 1.21 18.39 7.00
CA LEU A 446 1.80 17.05 7.19
C LEU A 446 3.34 17.14 7.29
N ASP A 447 3.83 18.28 7.82
CA ASP A 447 5.28 18.55 7.99
C ASP A 447 5.95 17.59 9.00
#